data_775e24c8e92de33f3129048b0f27f962
#
_entry.id   775e24c8e92de33f3129048b0f27f962
#
_cell.length_a   1.000
_cell.length_b   1.000
_cell.length_c   1.000
_cell.angle_alpha   90.00
_cell.angle_beta   90.00
_cell.angle_gamma   90.00
#
_symmetry.space_group_name_H-M   'P 1'
#
loop_
_entity.id
_entity.type
_entity.pdbx_description
1 polymer ?
#
loop_
_entity_poly.entity_id
_entity_poly.type
_entity_poly.pdbx_seq_one_letter_code
_entity_poly.pdbx_strand_id
1 'polypeptide(L)' 'MLLDDLIKGAKGVETETHGRIKARQIYHMVENGQLPVIRKGRSMYFRRSELEAAFRSEAGQ' A
#
# COMPACT_ATOMS: atom_id res chain seq x y z
N MET A 1 7.94 -3.15 -16.00
CA MET A 1 8.02 -1.69 -16.13
C MET A 1 7.74 -1.01 -14.79
N LEU A 2 8.20 0.23 -14.67
CA LEU A 2 8.00 0.98 -13.44
C LEU A 2 6.52 1.09 -13.05
N LEU A 3 5.68 1.36 -14.02
CA LEU A 3 4.26 1.55 -13.75
C LEU A 3 3.52 0.27 -13.38
N ASP A 4 4.11 -0.88 -13.69
CA ASP A 4 3.48 -2.15 -13.35
C ASP A 4 3.48 -2.40 -11.85
N ASP A 5 4.36 -1.71 -11.13
CA ASP A 5 4.48 -1.87 -9.69
C ASP A 5 3.60 -0.90 -8.90
N LEU A 6 2.94 0.01 -9.60
CA LEU A 6 2.12 1.03 -8.95
C LEU A 6 0.70 0.56 -8.70
N ILE A 7 0.21 0.87 -7.51
CA ILE A 7 -1.17 0.61 -7.13
C ILE A 7 -1.77 1.95 -6.74
N LYS A 8 -2.87 2.31 -7.36
CA LYS A 8 -3.50 3.60 -7.10
C LYS A 8 -4.48 3.52 -5.94
N GLY A 9 -4.19 4.27 -4.89
CA GLY A 9 -5.10 4.45 -3.78
C GLY A 9 -5.22 3.26 -2.85
N ALA A 10 -5.81 3.51 -1.69
CA ALA A 10 -6.04 2.45 -0.71
C ALA A 10 -6.98 1.38 -1.25
N LYS A 11 -7.94 1.79 -2.06
CA LYS A 11 -8.88 0.86 -2.67
C LYS A 11 -8.17 -0.10 -3.61
N GLY A 12 -7.15 0.40 -4.31
CA GLY A 12 -6.35 -0.45 -5.18
C GLY A 12 -5.61 -1.52 -4.39
N VAL A 13 -5.09 -1.15 -3.22
CA VAL A 13 -4.42 -2.11 -2.36
C VAL A 13 -5.40 -3.16 -1.85
N GLU A 14 -6.59 -2.74 -1.49
CA GLU A 14 -7.62 -3.68 -1.06
C GLU A 14 -7.92 -4.70 -2.14
N THR A 15 -8.05 -4.23 -3.38
CA THR A 15 -8.30 -5.10 -4.52
C THR A 15 -7.14 -6.06 -4.76
N GLU A 16 -5.92 -5.54 -4.70
CA GLU A 16 -4.72 -6.36 -4.94
C GLU A 16 -4.54 -7.44 -3.88
N THR A 17 -5.00 -7.20 -2.68
CA THR A 17 -4.91 -8.18 -1.59
C THR A 17 -6.15 -9.04 -1.48
N HIS A 18 -7.04 -8.95 -2.46
CA HIS A 18 -8.29 -9.72 -2.48
C HIS A 18 -9.12 -9.47 -1.22
N GLY A 19 -9.12 -8.24 -0.74
CA GLY A 19 -9.91 -7.84 0.40
C GLY A 19 -9.33 -8.21 1.75
N ARG A 20 -8.15 -8.78 1.79
CA ARG A 20 -7.51 -9.13 3.06
C ARG A 20 -7.16 -7.91 3.88
N ILE A 21 -6.77 -6.85 3.19
CA ILE A 21 -6.46 -5.58 3.84
C ILE A 21 -7.45 -4.57 3.30
N LYS A 22 -8.25 -4.00 4.20
CA LYS A 22 -9.28 -3.05 3.79
C LYS A 22 -8.71 -1.66 3.59
N ALA A 23 -9.36 -0.87 2.73
CA ALA A 23 -8.91 0.47 2.44
C ALA A 23 -8.77 1.30 3.72
N ARG A 24 -9.68 1.13 4.65
CA ARG A 24 -9.65 1.83 5.92
C ARG A 24 -8.37 1.54 6.70
N GLN A 25 -7.94 0.29 6.68
CA GLN A 25 -6.72 -0.11 7.35
C GLN A 25 -5.50 0.52 6.69
N ILE A 26 -5.53 0.62 5.36
CA ILE A 26 -4.44 1.24 4.62
C ILE A 26 -4.31 2.71 5.00
N TYR A 27 -5.43 3.43 5.04
CA TYR A 27 -5.41 4.84 5.45
C TYR A 27 -4.83 4.99 6.83
N HIS A 28 -5.23 4.11 7.75
CA HIS A 28 -4.74 4.16 9.12
C HIS A 28 -3.23 3.96 9.18
N MET A 29 -2.73 2.98 8.44
CA MET A 29 -1.31 2.70 8.43
C MET A 29 -0.49 3.82 7.80
N VAL A 30 -1.04 4.45 6.76
CA VAL A 30 -0.38 5.59 6.13
C VAL A 30 -0.29 6.76 7.09
N GLU A 31 -1.36 7.03 7.81
CA GLU A 31 -1.37 8.12 8.78
C GLU A 31 -0.38 7.92 9.90
N ASN A 32 -0.13 6.68 10.25
CA ASN A 32 0.82 6.33 11.31
C ASN A 32 2.25 6.15 10.79
N GLY A 33 2.47 6.39 9.53
CA GLY A 33 3.79 6.27 8.94
C GLY A 33 4.29 4.83 8.84
N GLN A 34 3.38 3.88 8.79
CA GLN A 34 3.73 2.47 8.75
C GLN A 34 3.89 1.90 7.34
N LEU A 35 3.41 2.64 6.34
CA LEU A 35 3.51 2.20 4.96
C LEU A 35 4.15 3.28 4.09
N PRO A 36 5.03 2.90 3.17
CA PRO A 36 5.53 3.85 2.19
C PRO A 36 4.43 4.24 1.23
N VAL A 37 4.31 5.52 0.97
CA VAL A 37 3.26 6.05 0.10
C VAL A 37 3.83 7.14 -0.79
N ILE A 38 3.38 7.17 -2.03
CA ILE A 38 3.75 8.23 -2.99
C ILE A 38 2.53 9.11 -3.16
N ARG A 39 2.70 10.41 -2.86
CA ARG A 39 1.60 11.35 -3.02
C ARG A 39 1.82 12.19 -4.26
N LYS A 40 0.79 12.25 -5.10
CA LYS A 40 0.80 13.06 -6.31
C LYS A 40 -0.52 13.81 -6.36
N GLY A 41 -0.45 15.13 -6.10
CA GLY A 41 -1.66 15.92 -6.04
C GLY A 41 -2.59 15.37 -4.96
N ARG A 42 -3.78 14.97 -5.37
CA ARG A 42 -4.77 14.42 -4.44
C ARG A 42 -4.76 12.91 -4.40
N SER A 43 -3.90 12.30 -5.21
CA SER A 43 -3.87 10.85 -5.30
C SER A 43 -2.74 10.24 -4.49
N MET A 44 -3.00 9.06 -3.96
CA MET A 44 -1.98 8.27 -3.30
C MET A 44 -1.66 7.07 -4.18
N TYR A 45 -0.39 6.72 -4.21
CA TYR A 45 0.06 5.55 -4.94
C TYR A 45 0.94 4.72 -4.05
N PHE A 46 0.90 3.43 -4.24
CA PHE A 46 1.75 2.50 -3.50
C PHE A 46 2.53 1.67 -4.49
N ARG A 47 3.71 1.25 -4.08
CA ARG A 47 4.50 0.34 -4.89
C ARG A 47 4.32 -1.06 -4.33
N ARG A 48 3.90 -1.97 -5.20
CA ARG A 48 3.62 -3.34 -4.77
C ARG A 48 4.81 -3.97 -4.07
N SER A 49 6.00 -3.77 -4.61
CA SER A 49 7.21 -4.32 -4.02
C SER A 49 7.47 -3.78 -2.62
N GLU A 50 7.19 -2.49 -2.41
CA GLU A 50 7.39 -1.88 -1.11
C GLU A 50 6.36 -2.36 -0.10
N LEU A 51 5.13 -2.57 -0.56
CA LEU A 51 4.09 -3.11 0.32
C LEU A 51 4.44 -4.53 0.76
N GLU A 52 4.88 -5.34 -0.18
CA GLU A 52 5.28 -6.70 0.13
C GLU A 52 6.42 -6.74 1.13
N ALA A 53 7.41 -5.84 0.94
CA ALA A 53 8.54 -5.78 1.85
C ALA A 53 8.09 -5.36 3.26
N ALA A 54 7.19 -4.39 3.35
CA ALA A 54 6.71 -3.91 4.63
C ALA A 54 5.98 -5.00 5.42
N PHE A 55 5.10 -5.72 4.74
CA PHE A 55 4.34 -6.77 5.41
C PHE A 55 5.19 -8.00 5.69
N ARG A 56 6.15 -8.27 4.83
CA ARG A 56 7.07 -9.38 5.04
C ARG A 56 7.94 -9.13 6.26
N SER A 57 8.40 -7.89 6.43
CA SER A 57 9.20 -7.51 7.57
C SER A 57 8.48 -7.81 8.88
N GLU A 58 7.21 -7.43 8.95
CA GLU A 58 6.43 -7.67 10.14
C GLU A 58 6.19 -9.15 10.37
N ALA A 59 5.94 -9.89 9.31
CA ALA A 59 5.69 -11.32 9.39
C ALA A 59 6.94 -12.09 9.81
N GLY A 60 8.10 -11.53 9.52
CA GLY A 60 9.36 -12.17 9.83
C GLY A 60 9.76 -12.10 11.28
N GLN A 61 9.00 -11.38 12.06
CA GLN A 61 9.27 -11.26 13.50
C GLN A 61 8.59 -12.36 14.30
#